data_43a6a952654e5cbce3723a2bf49d77c4
#
_entry.id   43a6a952654e5cbce3723a2bf49d77c4
#
_cell.length_a   1.000
_cell.length_b   1.000
_cell.length_c   1.000
_cell.angle_alpha   90.00
_cell.angle_beta   90.00
_cell.angle_gamma   90.00
#
_symmetry.space_group_name_H-M   'P 1'
#
loop_
_entity.id
_entity.type
_entity.pdbx_description
1 polymer ?
#
loop_
_entity_poly.entity_id
_entity_poly.type
_entity_poly.pdbx_seq_one_letter_code
_entity_poly.pdbx_strand_id
1 'polypeptide(L)' 'MSYECIKVTKQNHVTSVLLNRPDALNAITPEMHHELQDAFDVFSKDENEFVAVIRGAGD' A
#
# COMPACT_ATOMS: atom_id res chain seq x y z
N MET A 1 -1.25 10.78 -6.08
CA MET A 1 -0.23 10.00 -6.82
C MET A 1 -0.74 8.60 -7.09
N SER A 2 -0.50 8.08 -8.25
CA SER A 2 -0.93 6.73 -8.59
C SER A 2 0.23 5.74 -8.44
N TYR A 3 -0.11 4.53 -8.03
CA TYR A 3 0.88 3.46 -7.86
C TYR A 3 0.62 2.35 -8.86
N GLU A 4 1.66 1.65 -9.27
CA GLU A 4 1.56 0.54 -10.21
C GLU A 4 1.63 -0.81 -9.51
N CYS A 5 2.41 -0.89 -8.44
CA CYS A 5 2.65 -2.16 -7.75
C CYS A 5 1.78 -2.34 -6.52
N ILE A 6 1.18 -1.29 -6.03
CA ILE A 6 0.32 -1.34 -4.86
C ILE A 6 -0.97 -0.58 -5.12
N LYS A 7 -1.98 -0.87 -4.33
CA LYS A 7 -3.25 -0.15 -4.39
C LYS A 7 -3.58 0.34 -2.99
N VAL A 8 -3.83 1.64 -2.87
CA VAL A 8 -4.10 2.25 -1.57
C VAL A 8 -5.54 2.74 -1.55
N THR A 9 -6.27 2.32 -0.53
CA THR A 9 -7.64 2.78 -0.31
C THR A 9 -7.78 3.27 1.13
N LYS A 10 -8.69 4.21 1.34
CA LYS A 10 -8.94 4.78 2.66
C LYS A 10 -10.43 4.70 2.97
N GLN A 11 -10.76 4.18 4.14
CA GLN A 11 -12.14 4.05 4.57
C GLN A 11 -12.19 3.95 6.09
N ASN A 12 -13.06 4.77 6.71
CA ASN A 12 -13.26 4.73 8.17
C ASN A 12 -11.96 4.91 8.95
N HIS A 13 -11.08 5.81 8.49
CA HIS A 13 -9.79 6.10 9.12
C HIS A 13 -8.82 4.93 9.05
N VAL A 14 -9.05 3.98 8.14
CA VAL A 14 -8.16 2.85 7.90
C VAL A 14 -7.60 2.97 6.49
N THR A 15 -6.27 2.95 6.40
CA THR A 15 -5.58 2.94 5.11
C THR A 15 -5.24 1.49 4.78
N SER A 16 -5.76 0.99 3.67
CA SER A 16 -5.48 -0.37 3.22
C SER A 16 -4.50 -0.32 2.06
N VAL A 17 -3.40 -1.06 2.19
CA VAL A 17 -2.39 -1.16 1.15
C VAL A 17 -2.41 -2.58 0.61
N LEU A 18 -2.77 -2.72 -0.66
CA LEU A 18 -2.84 -4.01 -1.33
C LEU A 18 -1.60 -4.17 -2.20
N LEU A 19 -0.82 -5.21 -1.94
CA LEU A 19 0.31 -5.55 -2.79
C LEU A 19 -0.25 -6.22 -4.04
N ASN A 20 -0.12 -5.56 -5.18
CA ASN A 20 -0.83 -5.95 -6.38
C ASN A 20 0.10 -6.55 -7.44
N ARG A 21 0.83 -7.61 -7.07
CA ARG A 21 1.68 -8.35 -7.98
C ARG A 21 1.47 -9.86 -7.81
N PRO A 22 0.23 -10.35 -8.02
CA PRO A 22 -0.06 -11.76 -7.77
C PRO A 22 0.69 -12.70 -8.71
N ASP A 23 1.00 -12.26 -9.93
CA ASP A 23 1.75 -13.06 -10.90
C ASP A 23 3.21 -13.27 -10.46
N ALA A 24 3.71 -12.42 -9.58
CA ALA A 24 5.06 -12.54 -9.02
C ALA A 24 5.01 -12.93 -7.55
N LEU A 25 3.88 -13.52 -7.11
CA LEU A 25 3.65 -13.91 -5.72
C LEU A 25 3.83 -12.73 -4.76
N ASN A 26 3.52 -11.54 -5.25
CA ASN A 26 3.63 -10.28 -4.49
C ASN A 26 5.05 -10.04 -3.97
N ALA A 27 6.06 -10.53 -4.71
CA ALA A 27 7.44 -10.29 -4.35
C ALA A 27 7.72 -8.79 -4.34
N ILE A 28 8.44 -8.34 -3.32
CA ILE A 28 8.75 -6.92 -3.18
C ILE A 28 9.93 -6.58 -4.09
N THR A 29 9.63 -5.85 -5.15
CA THR A 29 10.64 -5.33 -6.07
C THR A 29 11.10 -3.95 -5.58
N PRO A 30 12.21 -3.42 -6.11
CA PRO A 30 12.61 -2.06 -5.75
C PRO A 30 11.52 -1.03 -6.02
N GLU A 31 10.76 -1.20 -7.10
CA GLU A 31 9.66 -0.29 -7.41
C GLU A 31 8.55 -0.36 -6.37
N MET A 32 8.16 -1.57 -5.98
CA MET A 32 7.15 -1.76 -4.95
C MET A 32 7.60 -1.18 -3.61
N HIS A 33 8.86 -1.42 -3.26
CA HIS A 33 9.42 -0.89 -2.02
C HIS A 33 9.35 0.63 -2.00
N HIS A 34 9.67 1.25 -3.12
CA HIS A 34 9.61 2.71 -3.23
C HIS A 34 8.17 3.22 -3.07
N GLU A 35 7.22 2.53 -3.70
CA GLU A 35 5.82 2.90 -3.58
C GLU A 35 5.30 2.72 -2.15
N LEU A 36 5.72 1.64 -1.50
CA LEU A 36 5.33 1.40 -0.11
C LEU A 36 5.87 2.49 0.81
N GLN A 37 7.12 2.90 0.62
CA GLN A 37 7.69 3.99 1.41
C GLN A 37 6.89 5.27 1.24
N ASP A 38 6.53 5.58 0.00
CA ASP A 38 5.74 6.78 -0.28
C ASP A 38 4.37 6.70 0.38
N ALA A 39 3.71 5.55 0.27
CA ALA A 39 2.39 5.36 0.86
C ALA A 39 2.43 5.50 2.39
N PHE A 40 3.43 4.92 3.03
CA PHE A 40 3.56 5.02 4.48
C PHE A 40 3.93 6.43 4.93
N ASP A 41 4.71 7.15 4.13
CA ASP A 41 5.03 8.53 4.43
C ASP A 41 3.77 9.40 4.41
N VAL A 42 2.94 9.21 3.39
CA VAL A 42 1.66 9.91 3.30
C VAL A 42 0.76 9.54 4.48
N PHE A 43 0.69 8.24 4.81
CA PHE A 43 -0.12 7.77 5.93
C PHE A 43 0.33 8.42 7.25
N SER A 44 1.63 8.48 7.48
CA SER A 44 2.15 9.01 8.74
C SER A 44 1.88 10.49 8.92
N LYS A 45 1.65 11.20 7.83
CA LYS A 45 1.35 12.64 7.87
C LYS A 45 -0.14 12.93 7.84
N ASP A 46 -0.97 11.91 7.68
CA ASP A 46 -2.42 12.09 7.58
C ASP A 46 -3.04 11.94 8.96
N GLU A 47 -3.50 13.06 9.52
CA GLU A 47 -4.08 13.10 10.86
C GLU A 47 -5.42 12.38 10.95
N ASN A 48 -6.03 12.07 9.82
CA ASN A 48 -7.34 11.42 9.78
C ASN A 48 -7.23 9.91 9.65
N GLU A 49 -6.02 9.37 9.52
CA GLU A 49 -5.81 7.93 9.35
C GLU A 49 -5.10 7.37 10.57
N PHE A 50 -5.69 6.37 11.19
CA PHE A 50 -5.21 5.83 12.47
C PHE A 50 -4.57 4.46 12.33
N VAL A 51 -4.92 3.68 11.31
CA VAL A 51 -4.45 2.30 11.14
C VAL A 51 -4.09 2.07 9.69
N ALA A 52 -2.99 1.37 9.46
CA ALA A 52 -2.63 0.92 8.12
C ALA A 52 -2.65 -0.60 8.09
N VAL A 53 -3.29 -1.17 7.08
CA VAL A 53 -3.38 -2.61 6.88
C VAL A 53 -2.71 -2.96 5.56
N ILE A 54 -1.85 -3.98 5.58
CA ILE A 54 -1.16 -4.43 4.37
C ILE A 54 -1.57 -5.86 4.08
N ARG A 55 -1.87 -6.15 2.82
CA ARG A 55 -2.16 -7.53 2.41
C ARG A 55 -1.75 -7.73 0.97
N GLY A 56 -1.59 -9.00 0.55
CA GLY A 56 -1.26 -9.32 -0.81
C GLY A 56 -2.50 -9.62 -1.64
N ALA A 57 -2.48 -9.27 -2.92
CA ALA A 57 -3.53 -9.62 -3.86
C ALA A 57 -3.41 -11.08 -4.24
N GLY A 58 -4.53 -11.70 -4.57
CA GLY A 58 -4.58 -13.11 -4.90
C GLY A 58 -4.48 -13.97 -3.65
N ASP A 59 -3.89 -15.13 -3.81
CA ASP A 59 -3.73 -16.04 -2.67
C ASP A 59 -2.41 -15.79 -1.95
#